data_5ea39bce678ae4294f4c9fd93c5d7f10
#
_entry.id   5ea39bce678ae4294f4c9fd93c5d7f10
#
_cell.length_a   1.000
_cell.length_b   1.000
_cell.length_c   1.000
_cell.angle_alpha   90.00
_cell.angle_beta   90.00
_cell.angle_gamma   90.00
#
_symmetry.space_group_name_H-M   'P 1'
#
loop_
_entity.id
_entity.type
_entity.pdbx_description
1 polymer ?
#
loop_
_entity_poly.entity_id
_entity_poly.type
_entity_poly.pdbx_seq_one_letter_code
_entity_poly.pdbx_strand_id
1 'polypeptide(L)'
;MRTKLFFLSLLCSLIATAQLPTDFRSEQIYLNLQQKECLPGDTLLLEGQVTSIASDRFLPYSNYLYIECFNERDSVLVRQKVSCKENGYFSTHLPTEYEWPVGVYYLRSYTRLMQNFSHDSFAQQPFLIGKEYPKKEEQVYEAR
;
A
#
# COMPACT_ATOMS: atom_id res chain seq x y z
N MET A 1 -46.87 -16.26 36.60
CA MET A 1 -46.59 -15.62 35.30
C MET A 1 -45.72 -14.39 35.39
N ARG A 2 -45.65 -13.67 36.48
CA ARG A 2 -44.85 -12.41 36.61
C ARG A 2 -43.34 -12.67 36.70
N THR A 3 -42.86 -13.80 37.16
CA THR A 3 -41.44 -14.15 37.31
C THR A 3 -40.75 -14.50 35.99
N LYS A 4 -41.47 -15.02 35.00
CA LYS A 4 -40.89 -15.37 33.70
C LYS A 4 -40.60 -14.15 32.80
N LEU A 5 -41.34 -13.05 32.98
CA LEU A 5 -41.12 -11.81 32.25
C LEU A 5 -39.83 -11.10 32.71
N PHE A 6 -39.51 -11.20 34.00
CA PHE A 6 -38.29 -10.58 34.56
C PHE A 6 -37.00 -11.26 34.06
N PHE A 7 -37.05 -12.58 33.90
CA PHE A 7 -35.89 -13.31 33.34
C PHE A 7 -35.64 -13.03 31.88
N LEU A 8 -36.67 -12.79 31.08
CA LEU A 8 -36.54 -12.45 29.68
C LEU A 8 -35.98 -11.05 29.48
N SER A 9 -36.35 -10.10 30.34
CA SER A 9 -35.80 -8.74 30.29
C SER A 9 -34.35 -8.68 30.74
N LEU A 10 -33.93 -9.50 31.68
CA LEU A 10 -32.54 -9.58 32.13
C LEU A 10 -31.62 -10.21 31.06
N LEU A 11 -32.14 -11.16 30.29
CA LEU A 11 -31.39 -11.80 29.21
C LEU A 11 -31.16 -10.84 28.01
N CYS A 12 -32.13 -9.97 27.75
CA CYS A 12 -31.97 -8.95 26.68
C CYS A 12 -30.96 -7.85 27.04
N SER A 13 -30.77 -7.54 28.33
CA SER A 13 -29.78 -6.53 28.73
C SER A 13 -28.34 -7.04 28.74
N LEU A 14 -28.12 -8.36 28.70
CA LEU A 14 -26.77 -8.95 28.61
C LEU A 14 -26.22 -9.02 27.19
N ILE A 15 -27.05 -8.81 26.17
CA ILE A 15 -26.62 -8.86 24.76
C ILE A 15 -26.10 -7.49 24.27
N ALA A 16 -26.35 -6.42 25.02
CA ALA A 16 -26.08 -5.04 24.59
C ALA A 16 -24.66 -4.52 24.85
N THR A 17 -23.74 -5.32 25.37
CA THR A 17 -22.39 -4.86 25.72
C THR A 17 -21.23 -5.64 25.08
N ALA A 18 -21.49 -6.38 24.02
CA ALA A 18 -20.41 -6.81 23.15
C ALA A 18 -20.04 -5.66 22.19
N GLN A 19 -19.62 -4.54 22.73
CA GLN A 19 -18.84 -3.58 21.97
C GLN A 19 -17.50 -4.26 21.74
N LEU A 20 -17.31 -4.80 20.53
CA LEU A 20 -15.99 -5.17 20.04
C LEU A 20 -15.08 -3.97 20.26
N PRO A 21 -13.94 -4.15 20.94
CA PRO A 21 -12.95 -3.08 20.99
C PRO A 21 -12.58 -2.75 19.55
N THR A 22 -12.98 -1.58 19.10
CA THR A 22 -12.55 -1.01 17.82
C THR A 22 -11.10 -0.55 17.95
N ASP A 23 -10.23 -1.46 18.31
CA ASP A 23 -8.80 -1.26 18.21
C ASP A 23 -8.42 -1.45 16.74
N PHE A 24 -8.73 -0.45 15.93
CA PHE A 24 -8.38 -0.44 14.52
C PHE A 24 -6.87 -0.28 14.39
N ARG A 25 -6.18 -1.39 14.45
CA ARG A 25 -4.77 -1.47 14.07
C ARG A 25 -4.68 -1.35 12.56
N SER A 26 -4.80 -0.14 12.05
CA SER A 26 -4.65 0.12 10.62
C SER A 26 -3.24 0.62 10.32
N GLU A 27 -2.70 0.17 9.23
CA GLU A 27 -1.44 0.65 8.65
C GLU A 27 -1.72 1.43 7.38
N GLN A 28 -0.80 2.33 7.07
CA GLN A 28 -0.80 3.12 5.85
C GLN A 28 0.60 3.08 5.25
N ILE A 29 0.68 3.04 3.92
CA ILE A 29 1.94 3.04 3.19
C ILE A 29 2.02 4.31 2.35
N TYR A 30 3.13 5.02 2.51
CA TYR A 30 3.55 6.07 1.60
C TYR A 30 4.56 5.47 0.64
N LEU A 31 4.20 5.38 -0.63
CA LEU A 31 5.03 4.84 -1.69
C LEU A 31 5.52 5.97 -2.59
N ASN A 32 6.82 6.08 -2.75
CA ASN A 32 7.45 7.00 -3.66
C ASN A 32 8.22 6.25 -4.74
N LEU A 33 7.97 6.65 -5.97
CA LEU A 33 8.65 6.15 -7.15
C LEU A 33 9.55 7.25 -7.69
N GLN A 34 10.86 6.99 -7.77
CA GLN A 34 11.81 8.01 -8.21
C GLN A 34 11.62 8.39 -9.69
N GLN A 35 11.20 7.44 -10.51
CA GLN A 35 10.96 7.64 -11.94
C GLN A 35 9.54 7.22 -12.28
N LYS A 36 8.75 8.14 -12.81
CA LYS A 36 7.39 7.87 -13.27
C LYS A 36 7.32 7.31 -14.69
N GLU A 37 8.42 7.36 -15.41
CA GLU A 37 8.58 6.84 -16.76
C GLU A 37 9.88 6.06 -16.88
N CYS A 38 9.84 4.92 -17.56
CA CYS A 38 11.00 4.08 -17.81
C CYS A 38 10.90 3.41 -19.18
N LEU A 39 11.99 2.80 -19.63
CA LEU A 39 12.00 1.93 -20.80
C LEU A 39 11.77 0.48 -20.39
N PRO A 40 11.30 -0.39 -21.31
CA PRO A 40 11.26 -1.83 -21.06
C PRO A 40 12.63 -2.36 -20.65
N GLY A 41 12.68 -3.15 -19.58
CA GLY A 41 13.92 -3.70 -19.03
C GLY A 41 14.63 -2.81 -18.01
N ASP A 42 14.17 -1.59 -17.80
CA ASP A 42 14.70 -0.72 -16.74
C ASP A 42 14.30 -1.22 -15.36
N THR A 43 15.07 -0.82 -14.37
CA THR A 43 14.79 -1.10 -12.96
C THR A 43 14.23 0.15 -12.28
N LEU A 44 13.05 0.03 -11.70
CA LEU A 44 12.42 1.09 -10.93
C LEU A 44 12.98 1.12 -9.51
N LEU A 45 13.28 2.30 -9.02
CA LEU A 45 13.66 2.54 -7.63
C LEU A 45 12.45 2.98 -6.83
N LEU A 46 12.15 2.23 -5.80
CA LEU A 46 11.00 2.41 -4.91
C LEU A 46 11.48 2.64 -3.49
N GLU A 47 10.90 3.62 -2.85
CA GLU A 47 11.11 3.86 -1.44
C GLU A 47 9.80 4.28 -0.77
N GLY A 48 9.74 4.17 0.53
CA GLY A 48 8.55 4.60 1.24
C GLY A 48 8.60 4.31 2.72
N GLN A 49 7.45 4.46 3.33
CA GLN A 49 7.28 4.27 4.76
C GLN A 49 5.94 3.64 5.08
N VAL A 50 5.97 2.64 5.95
CA VAL A 50 4.81 2.05 6.59
C VAL A 50 4.59 2.74 7.93
N THR A 51 3.39 3.23 8.18
CA THR A 51 3.02 3.88 9.44
C THR A 51 1.77 3.23 10.03
N SER A 52 1.61 3.33 11.34
CA SER A 52 0.37 2.95 12.01
C SER A 52 -0.49 4.19 12.26
N ILE A 53 -1.79 4.09 11.98
CA ILE A 53 -2.74 5.18 12.20
C ILE A 53 -3.24 5.19 13.65
N ALA A 54 -3.29 4.02 14.30
CA ALA A 54 -3.95 3.85 15.60
C ALA A 54 -3.01 3.95 16.81
N SER A 55 -1.70 4.11 16.62
CA SER A 55 -0.76 4.21 17.73
C SER A 55 -0.17 5.60 17.86
N ASP A 56 0.00 6.07 19.09
CA ASP A 56 0.72 7.31 19.40
C ASP A 56 2.18 7.29 18.95
N ARG A 57 2.65 6.14 18.50
CA ARG A 57 4.05 5.93 18.13
C ARG A 57 4.32 6.06 16.63
N PHE A 58 3.31 6.07 15.78
CA PHE A 58 3.43 6.06 14.31
C PHE A 58 4.30 4.91 13.74
N LEU A 59 4.67 3.94 14.59
CA LEU A 59 5.48 2.81 14.18
C LEU A 59 4.60 1.70 13.58
N PRO A 60 5.07 1.02 12.53
CA PRO A 60 4.31 -0.08 11.94
C PRO A 60 4.26 -1.29 12.87
N TYR A 61 3.20 -2.08 12.74
CA TYR A 61 3.11 -3.42 13.32
C TYR A 61 3.81 -4.46 12.44
N SER A 62 3.85 -4.20 11.13
CA SER A 62 4.43 -5.09 10.14
C SER A 62 5.90 -4.77 9.91
N ASN A 63 6.72 -5.81 9.79
CA ASN A 63 8.15 -5.69 9.49
C ASN A 63 8.46 -5.97 8.00
N TYR A 64 7.45 -6.22 7.20
CA TYR A 64 7.54 -6.39 5.75
C TYR A 64 6.23 -5.99 5.06
N LEU A 65 6.34 -5.71 3.78
CA LEU A 65 5.22 -5.41 2.89
C LEU A 65 5.36 -6.19 1.58
N TYR A 66 4.29 -6.22 0.82
CA TYR A 66 4.28 -6.71 -0.54
C TYR A 66 4.17 -5.54 -1.52
N ILE A 67 4.89 -5.62 -2.61
CA ILE A 67 4.77 -4.71 -3.76
C ILE A 67 4.42 -5.57 -4.97
N GLU A 68 3.35 -5.20 -5.63
CA GLU A 68 2.90 -5.83 -6.87
C GLU A 68 2.94 -4.82 -8.00
N CYS A 69 3.39 -5.27 -9.17
CA CYS A 69 3.22 -4.56 -10.42
C CYS A 69 2.14 -5.26 -11.25
N PHE A 70 1.18 -4.51 -11.74
CA PHE A 70 0.12 -5.03 -12.59
C PHE A 70 -0.15 -4.10 -13.78
N ASN A 71 -0.73 -4.67 -14.83
CA ASN A 71 -1.08 -3.95 -16.04
C ASN A 71 -2.53 -3.43 -15.98
N GLU A 72 -2.98 -2.74 -17.03
CA GLU A 72 -4.35 -2.22 -17.15
C GLU A 72 -5.45 -3.28 -17.11
N ARG A 73 -5.10 -4.56 -17.27
CA ARG A 73 -6.03 -5.70 -17.21
C ARG A 73 -6.06 -6.37 -15.83
N ASP A 74 -5.51 -5.70 -14.80
CA ASP A 74 -5.36 -6.23 -13.44
C ASP A 74 -4.54 -7.53 -13.35
N SER A 75 -3.74 -7.83 -14.38
CA SER A 75 -2.82 -8.97 -14.32
C SER A 75 -1.58 -8.60 -13.53
N VAL A 76 -1.33 -9.32 -12.44
CA VAL A 76 -0.11 -9.18 -11.64
C VAL A 76 1.06 -9.79 -12.41
N LEU A 77 2.04 -8.96 -12.71
CA LEU A 77 3.24 -9.34 -13.47
C LEU A 77 4.39 -9.70 -12.53
N VAL A 78 4.54 -8.96 -11.45
CA VAL A 78 5.58 -9.17 -10.45
C VAL A 78 5.00 -8.96 -9.06
N ARG A 79 5.39 -9.82 -8.12
CA ARG A 79 5.15 -9.65 -6.69
C ARG A 79 6.45 -9.80 -5.93
N GLN A 80 6.73 -8.85 -5.08
CA GLN A 80 7.96 -8.81 -4.29
C GLN A 80 7.62 -8.60 -2.82
N LYS A 81 8.29 -9.36 -1.94
CA LYS A 81 8.24 -9.17 -0.49
C LYS A 81 9.42 -8.30 -0.08
N VAL A 82 9.16 -7.21 0.60
CA VAL A 82 10.16 -6.21 1.00
C VAL A 82 10.15 -6.05 2.51
N SER A 83 11.32 -6.13 3.12
CA SER A 83 11.48 -5.85 4.56
C SER A 83 11.50 -4.36 4.81
N CYS A 84 10.85 -3.91 5.90
CA CYS A 84 10.96 -2.54 6.38
C CYS A 84 11.78 -2.48 7.67
N LYS A 85 12.39 -1.32 7.90
CA LYS A 85 13.12 -1.01 9.12
C LYS A 85 12.13 -0.82 10.29
N GLU A 86 12.64 -0.74 11.51
CA GLU A 86 11.82 -0.54 12.71
C GLU A 86 10.94 0.72 12.64
N ASN A 87 11.42 1.78 11.99
CA ASN A 87 10.66 3.00 11.75
C ASN A 87 9.69 2.92 10.57
N GLY A 88 9.58 1.76 9.91
CA GLY A 88 8.72 1.53 8.75
C GLY A 88 9.32 1.91 7.41
N TYR A 89 10.51 2.49 7.36
CA TYR A 89 11.16 2.82 6.09
C TYR A 89 11.55 1.58 5.31
N PHE A 90 11.32 1.62 4.00
CA PHE A 90 11.76 0.59 3.06
C PHE A 90 12.30 1.22 1.77
N SER A 91 13.18 0.49 1.12
CA SER A 91 13.70 0.82 -0.20
C SER A 91 13.94 -0.47 -0.96
N THR A 92 13.59 -0.50 -2.22
CA THR A 92 13.75 -1.68 -3.07
C THR A 92 13.86 -1.33 -4.54
N HIS A 93 14.22 -2.33 -5.34
CA HIS A 93 14.32 -2.25 -6.78
C HIS A 93 13.29 -3.21 -7.39
N LEU A 94 12.57 -2.76 -8.40
CA LEU A 94 11.63 -3.57 -9.16
C LEU A 94 12.07 -3.58 -10.62
N PRO A 95 12.61 -4.70 -11.12
CA PRO A 95 12.99 -4.80 -12.52
C PRO A 95 11.74 -4.92 -13.40
N THR A 96 11.75 -4.24 -14.54
CA THR A 96 10.79 -4.44 -15.62
C THR A 96 11.39 -5.39 -16.66
N GLU A 97 10.56 -6.02 -17.46
CA GLU A 97 11.02 -6.92 -18.52
C GLU A 97 11.00 -6.24 -19.89
N TYR A 98 11.92 -6.62 -20.77
CA TYR A 98 12.00 -6.07 -22.13
C TYR A 98 10.74 -6.33 -22.95
N GLU A 99 10.02 -7.43 -22.65
CA GLU A 99 8.83 -7.86 -23.38
C GLU A 99 7.55 -7.14 -22.93
N TRP A 100 7.63 -6.33 -21.87
CA TRP A 100 6.45 -5.60 -21.43
C TRP A 100 6.08 -4.52 -22.45
N PRO A 101 4.85 -4.52 -22.93
CA PRO A 101 4.37 -3.52 -23.89
C PRO A 101 4.49 -2.09 -23.34
N VAL A 102 4.66 -1.14 -24.25
CA VAL A 102 4.52 0.28 -23.94
C VAL A 102 3.10 0.55 -23.43
N GLY A 103 2.98 1.27 -22.32
CA GLY A 103 1.69 1.56 -21.72
C GLY A 103 1.79 1.96 -20.26
N VAL A 104 0.64 2.10 -19.61
CA VAL A 104 0.53 2.43 -18.19
C VAL A 104 0.51 1.15 -17.37
N TYR A 105 1.29 1.17 -16.31
CA TYR A 105 1.38 0.12 -15.30
C TYR A 105 1.12 0.71 -13.93
N TYR A 106 0.78 -0.15 -13.00
CA TYR A 106 0.42 0.26 -11.65
C TYR A 106 1.25 -0.53 -10.64
N LEU A 107 1.73 0.18 -9.65
CA LEU A 107 2.29 -0.41 -8.44
C LEU A 107 1.24 -0.41 -7.34
N ARG A 108 1.15 -1.48 -6.61
CA ARG A 108 0.30 -1.62 -5.43
C ARG A 108 1.14 -2.15 -4.29
N SER A 109 1.06 -1.51 -3.12
CA SER A 109 1.75 -1.96 -1.94
C SER A 109 0.82 -2.11 -0.75
N TYR A 110 1.04 -3.15 0.03
CA TYR A 110 0.24 -3.47 1.20
C TYR A 110 1.02 -4.36 2.18
N THR A 111 0.66 -4.28 3.44
CA THR A 111 1.13 -5.21 4.47
C THR A 111 0.15 -6.35 4.64
N ARG A 112 0.57 -7.43 5.30
CA ARG A 112 -0.34 -8.52 5.64
C ARG A 112 -1.50 -8.06 6.54
N LEU A 113 -1.25 -7.10 7.42
CA LEU A 113 -2.29 -6.53 8.28
C LEU A 113 -3.35 -5.80 7.45
N MET A 114 -2.94 -5.03 6.44
CA MET A 114 -3.85 -4.30 5.55
C MET A 114 -4.77 -5.22 4.76
N GLN A 115 -4.38 -6.46 4.48
CA GLN A 115 -5.22 -7.45 3.79
C GLN A 115 -6.48 -7.84 4.56
N ASN A 116 -6.50 -7.63 5.88
CA ASN A 116 -7.67 -7.89 6.72
C ASN A 116 -8.76 -6.81 6.60
N PHE A 117 -8.46 -5.72 5.92
CA PHE A 117 -9.34 -4.57 5.70
C PHE A 117 -9.66 -4.40 4.22
N SER A 118 -10.28 -3.28 3.85
CA SER A 118 -10.57 -3.00 2.45
C SER A 118 -9.29 -2.82 1.61
N HIS A 119 -9.29 -3.38 0.42
CA HIS A 119 -8.21 -3.19 -0.56
C HIS A 119 -8.05 -1.72 -1.01
N ASP A 120 -9.06 -0.89 -0.76
CA ASP A 120 -9.01 0.56 -1.04
C ASP A 120 -7.95 1.29 -0.19
N SER A 121 -7.50 0.66 0.91
CA SER A 121 -6.43 1.19 1.76
C SER A 121 -5.03 0.95 1.21
N PHE A 122 -4.88 0.11 0.18
CA PHE A 122 -3.58 -0.19 -0.41
C PHE A 122 -3.02 1.03 -1.15
N ALA A 123 -1.72 1.29 -0.98
CA ALA A 123 -1.08 2.35 -1.73
C ALA A 123 -0.94 1.94 -3.19
N GLN A 124 -1.33 2.83 -4.10
CA GLN A 124 -1.22 2.62 -5.54
C GLN A 124 -0.50 3.79 -6.19
N GLN A 125 0.32 3.49 -7.18
CA GLN A 125 1.02 4.50 -7.97
C GLN A 125 1.16 4.05 -9.42
N PRO A 126 0.72 4.85 -10.40
CA PRO A 126 0.94 4.56 -11.81
C PRO A 126 2.35 4.93 -12.25
N PHE A 127 2.85 4.24 -13.27
CA PHE A 127 4.03 4.61 -14.02
C PHE A 127 3.86 4.24 -15.51
N LEU A 128 4.68 4.84 -16.36
CA LEU A 128 4.63 4.66 -17.79
C LEU A 128 5.86 3.88 -18.28
N ILE A 129 5.66 2.86 -19.07
CA ILE A 129 6.70 2.28 -19.92
C ILE A 129 6.59 2.93 -21.29
N GLY A 130 7.58 3.75 -21.64
CA GLY A 130 7.65 4.51 -22.86
C GLY A 130 8.57 3.88 -23.90
N LYS A 131 8.63 4.50 -25.08
CA LYS A 131 9.56 4.12 -26.16
C LYS A 131 10.91 4.84 -26.04
N GLU A 132 10.90 5.99 -25.42
CA GLU A 132 12.06 6.88 -25.26
C GLU A 132 12.03 7.50 -23.88
N TYR A 133 13.19 7.82 -23.34
CA TYR A 133 13.26 8.57 -22.11
C TYR A 133 12.64 9.96 -22.29
N PRO A 134 11.96 10.49 -21.27
CA PRO A 134 11.48 11.85 -21.29
C PRO A 134 12.68 12.79 -21.53
N LYS A 135 12.56 13.68 -22.50
CA LYS A 135 13.58 14.72 -22.73
C LYS A 135 13.67 15.55 -21.47
N LYS A 136 14.86 15.62 -20.85
CA LYS A 136 15.13 16.62 -19.83
C LYS A 136 14.85 17.97 -20.48
N GLU A 137 13.92 18.75 -19.94
CA GLU A 137 13.81 20.16 -20.28
C GLU A 137 15.18 20.78 -19.99
N GLU A 138 15.87 21.17 -21.03
CA GLU A 138 17.10 21.94 -20.93
C GLU A 138 16.71 23.24 -20.23
N GLN A 139 17.04 23.34 -18.95
CA GLN A 139 16.97 24.62 -18.25
C GLN A 139 17.98 25.52 -18.95
N VAL A 140 17.50 26.36 -19.86
CA VAL A 140 18.28 27.43 -20.43
C VAL A 140 18.59 28.39 -19.29
N TYR A 141 19.75 28.20 -18.67
CA TYR A 141 20.31 29.23 -17.82
C TYR A 141 20.72 30.39 -18.75
N GLU A 142 19.84 31.35 -18.91
CA GLU A 142 20.26 32.66 -19.45
C GLU A 142 21.28 33.21 -18.44
N ALA A 143 22.55 33.08 -18.78
CA ALA A 143 23.64 33.79 -18.12
C ALA A 143 23.43 35.30 -18.36
N ARG A 144 23.03 35.99 -17.31
CA ARG A 144 23.04 37.45 -17.26
C ARG A 144 24.41 37.94 -16.87
#